data_e9f7c964eb54ecea7648e8ed70b843d5
#
_entry.id   e9f7c964eb54ecea7648e8ed70b843d5
#
_cell.length_a   1.000
_cell.length_b   1.000
_cell.length_c   1.000
_cell.angle_alpha   90.00
_cell.angle_beta   90.00
_cell.angle_gamma   90.00
#
_symmetry.space_group_name_H-M   'P 1'
#
loop_
_entity.id
_entity.type
_entity.pdbx_description
1 polymer ?
#
loop_
_entity_poly.entity_id
_entity_poly.type
_entity_poly.pdbx_seq_one_letter_code
_entity_poly.pdbx_strand_id
1 'polypeptide(L)'
;MPGINSDLGISLLILGAGLTVIGYLILDSTPVLVLGISVIIMGLLAAWGEGALERTQLELARTGWVNVSVLLESLGVANRAIYMPSNTTEFGVTMALVPLVKPIPPSIRLPRGFAVKYGAEGETGLLLYTPGSAAVTKCMGAGVIGGDASTSLTNCLVNHLTVARGIVTTISDNGITVVVRDSRVGELYGNELTRSIIGSPTASLVAAVIAESLNSPVMIESEEVRGRDLVVRLRVLGRGA
;
A
#
# COMPACT_ATOMS: atom_id res chain seq x y z
N MET A 1 -12.82 -1.78 -12.34
CA MET A 1 -12.20 -2.28 -13.60
C MET A 1 -12.01 -3.77 -13.45
N PRO A 2 -12.28 -4.60 -14.43
CA PRO A 2 -11.96 -6.02 -14.35
C PRO A 2 -10.44 -6.14 -14.12
N GLY A 3 -10.03 -7.00 -13.20
CA GLY A 3 -8.62 -7.25 -12.89
C GLY A 3 -7.90 -7.85 -14.10
N ILE A 4 -6.58 -7.74 -14.16
CA ILE A 4 -5.76 -8.27 -15.27
C ILE A 4 -6.07 -9.75 -15.54
N ASN A 5 -6.50 -10.48 -14.54
CA ASN A 5 -6.80 -11.91 -14.63
C ASN A 5 -8.23 -12.19 -15.13
N SER A 6 -9.20 -11.26 -14.92
CA SER A 6 -10.50 -11.37 -15.59
C SER A 6 -10.36 -11.20 -17.11
N ASP A 7 -9.46 -10.32 -17.56
CA ASP A 7 -9.14 -10.15 -18.97
C ASP A 7 -8.44 -11.39 -19.53
N LEU A 8 -7.57 -12.01 -18.74
CA LEU A 8 -6.91 -13.26 -19.09
C LEU A 8 -7.91 -14.45 -19.14
N GLY A 9 -8.84 -14.51 -18.17
CA GLY A 9 -9.92 -15.50 -18.17
C GLY A 9 -10.82 -15.38 -19.39
N ILE A 10 -11.24 -14.16 -19.74
CA ILE A 10 -12.05 -13.87 -20.94
C ILE A 10 -11.27 -14.24 -22.23
N SER A 11 -9.99 -13.88 -22.29
CA SER A 11 -9.14 -14.21 -23.44
C SER A 11 -9.00 -15.73 -23.64
N LEU A 12 -8.83 -16.49 -22.56
CA LEU A 12 -8.81 -17.96 -22.58
C LEU A 12 -10.15 -18.55 -23.01
N LEU A 13 -11.26 -17.99 -22.57
CA LEU A 13 -12.60 -18.43 -23.00
C LEU A 13 -12.80 -18.25 -24.51
N ILE A 14 -12.45 -17.09 -25.05
CA ILE A 14 -12.55 -16.80 -26.48
C ILE A 14 -11.62 -17.74 -27.28
N LEU A 15 -10.39 -17.91 -26.84
CA LEU A 15 -9.42 -18.83 -27.49
C LEU A 15 -9.91 -20.27 -27.46
N GLY A 16 -10.39 -20.74 -26.30
CA GLY A 16 -10.89 -22.09 -26.14
C GLY A 16 -12.15 -22.35 -26.99
N ALA A 17 -13.07 -21.38 -27.06
CA ALA A 17 -14.23 -21.46 -27.94
C ALA A 17 -13.82 -21.55 -29.41
N GLY A 18 -12.86 -20.72 -29.85
CA GLY A 18 -12.33 -20.76 -31.20
C GLY A 18 -11.68 -22.10 -31.56
N LEU A 19 -10.86 -22.65 -30.67
CA LEU A 19 -10.22 -23.96 -30.86
C LEU A 19 -11.26 -25.11 -30.92
N THR A 20 -12.32 -25.02 -30.10
CA THR A 20 -13.40 -26.02 -30.08
C THR A 20 -14.15 -26.02 -31.42
N VAL A 21 -14.50 -24.82 -31.93
CA VAL A 21 -15.20 -24.67 -33.21
C VAL A 21 -14.34 -25.16 -34.38
N ILE A 22 -13.07 -24.76 -34.43
CA ILE A 22 -12.12 -25.21 -35.49
C ILE A 22 -11.91 -26.71 -35.42
N GLY A 23 -11.74 -27.26 -34.21
CA GLY A 23 -11.52 -28.71 -34.02
C GLY A 23 -12.71 -29.55 -34.48
N TYR A 24 -13.94 -29.05 -34.23
CA TYR A 24 -15.17 -29.76 -34.59
C TYR A 24 -15.57 -29.57 -36.05
N LEU A 25 -15.58 -28.31 -36.58
CA LEU A 25 -16.17 -28.01 -37.87
C LEU A 25 -15.16 -28.09 -39.03
N ILE A 26 -13.87 -27.84 -38.79
CA ILE A 26 -12.88 -27.71 -39.86
C ILE A 26 -11.95 -28.89 -39.90
N LEU A 27 -11.43 -29.33 -38.74
CA LEU A 27 -10.39 -30.35 -38.69
C LEU A 27 -10.93 -31.76 -38.40
N ASP A 28 -12.18 -31.89 -37.96
CA ASP A 28 -12.77 -33.16 -37.46
C ASP A 28 -11.80 -33.92 -36.54
N SER A 29 -11.11 -33.19 -35.67
CA SER A 29 -9.98 -33.68 -34.88
C SER A 29 -10.36 -33.67 -33.37
N THR A 30 -10.60 -34.86 -32.83
CA THR A 30 -10.91 -35.07 -31.41
C THR A 30 -9.86 -34.46 -30.46
N PRO A 31 -8.54 -34.54 -30.70
CA PRO A 31 -7.54 -33.92 -29.83
C PRO A 31 -7.65 -32.41 -29.76
N VAL A 32 -7.93 -31.73 -30.87
CA VAL A 32 -8.09 -30.24 -30.89
C VAL A 32 -9.36 -29.81 -30.17
N LEU A 33 -10.44 -30.58 -30.31
CA LEU A 33 -11.70 -30.34 -29.60
C LEU A 33 -11.53 -30.48 -28.08
N VAL A 34 -10.85 -31.55 -27.62
CA VAL A 34 -10.57 -31.74 -26.19
C VAL A 34 -9.69 -30.63 -25.62
N LEU A 35 -8.69 -30.19 -26.39
CA LEU A 35 -7.83 -29.07 -26.00
C LEU A 35 -8.62 -27.78 -25.88
N GLY A 36 -9.53 -27.47 -26.82
CA GLY A 36 -10.40 -26.30 -26.76
C GLY A 36 -11.29 -26.29 -25.51
N ILE A 37 -11.94 -27.43 -25.19
CA ILE A 37 -12.75 -27.57 -23.98
C ILE A 37 -11.91 -27.38 -22.72
N SER A 38 -10.71 -27.93 -22.66
CA SER A 38 -9.79 -27.78 -21.53
C SER A 38 -9.41 -26.31 -21.28
N VAL A 39 -9.16 -25.55 -22.36
CA VAL A 39 -8.86 -24.12 -22.29
C VAL A 39 -10.07 -23.31 -21.82
N ILE A 40 -11.31 -23.69 -22.24
CA ILE A 40 -12.54 -23.06 -21.72
C ILE A 40 -12.67 -23.27 -20.20
N ILE A 41 -12.45 -24.49 -19.73
CA ILE A 41 -12.54 -24.80 -18.30
C ILE A 41 -11.50 -24.00 -17.50
N MET A 42 -10.26 -23.90 -17.99
CA MET A 42 -9.23 -23.05 -17.36
C MET A 42 -9.62 -21.57 -17.36
N GLY A 43 -10.20 -21.06 -18.46
CA GLY A 43 -10.71 -19.70 -18.55
C GLY A 43 -11.83 -19.41 -17.55
N LEU A 44 -12.77 -20.35 -17.38
CA LEU A 44 -13.84 -20.26 -16.37
C LEU A 44 -13.29 -20.24 -14.95
N LEU A 45 -12.35 -21.11 -14.62
CA LEU A 45 -11.71 -21.15 -13.30
C LEU A 45 -10.93 -19.87 -13.01
N ALA A 46 -10.20 -19.35 -13.98
CA ALA A 46 -9.48 -18.09 -13.86
C ALA A 46 -10.41 -16.90 -13.65
N ALA A 47 -11.53 -16.84 -14.39
CA ALA A 47 -12.51 -15.77 -14.26
C ALA A 47 -13.31 -15.81 -12.95
N TRP A 48 -13.58 -17.01 -12.42
CA TRP A 48 -14.44 -17.18 -11.24
C TRP A 48 -13.67 -17.08 -9.91
N GLY A 49 -12.43 -17.56 -9.85
CA GLY A 49 -11.70 -17.71 -8.59
C GLY A 49 -11.28 -16.40 -7.92
N GLU A 50 -11.03 -15.35 -8.68
CA GLU A 50 -10.36 -14.14 -8.16
C GLU A 50 -11.30 -13.12 -7.51
N GLY A 51 -12.46 -12.88 -8.05
CA GLY A 51 -13.36 -11.83 -7.56
C GLY A 51 -13.91 -12.08 -6.15
N ALA A 52 -14.10 -13.34 -5.75
CA ALA A 52 -14.61 -13.70 -4.44
C ALA A 52 -13.51 -13.64 -3.37
N LEU A 53 -12.31 -14.13 -3.69
CA LEU A 53 -11.17 -14.13 -2.78
C LEU A 53 -10.67 -12.69 -2.52
N GLU A 54 -10.61 -11.87 -3.55
CA GLU A 54 -10.22 -10.47 -3.44
C GLU A 54 -11.18 -9.68 -2.56
N ARG A 55 -12.50 -9.83 -2.72
CA ARG A 55 -13.50 -9.18 -1.88
C ARG A 55 -13.38 -9.57 -0.42
N THR A 56 -13.23 -10.86 -0.15
CA THR A 56 -13.09 -11.37 1.23
C THR A 56 -11.81 -10.85 1.87
N GLN A 57 -10.69 -10.82 1.14
CA GLN A 57 -9.43 -10.25 1.63
C GLN A 57 -9.54 -8.76 1.93
N LEU A 58 -10.26 -8.01 1.09
CA LEU A 58 -10.54 -6.60 1.30
C LEU A 58 -11.39 -6.35 2.54
N GLU A 59 -12.44 -7.15 2.77
CA GLU A 59 -13.28 -7.04 3.97
C GLU A 59 -12.50 -7.37 5.24
N LEU A 60 -11.66 -8.40 5.22
CA LEU A 60 -10.79 -8.74 6.35
C LEU A 60 -9.78 -7.61 6.64
N ALA A 61 -9.16 -7.05 5.61
CA ALA A 61 -8.26 -5.91 5.77
C ALA A 61 -9.00 -4.68 6.33
N ARG A 62 -10.22 -4.41 5.84
CA ARG A 62 -11.07 -3.33 6.34
C ARG A 62 -11.42 -3.52 7.81
N THR A 63 -11.79 -4.73 8.21
CA THR A 63 -12.11 -5.04 9.62
C THR A 63 -10.93 -4.78 10.54
N GLY A 64 -9.72 -5.19 10.14
CA GLY A 64 -8.49 -4.89 10.88
C GLY A 64 -8.26 -3.38 11.04
N TRP A 65 -8.50 -2.61 9.99
CA TRP A 65 -8.34 -1.16 10.01
C TRP A 65 -9.39 -0.45 10.89
N VAL A 66 -10.63 -0.94 10.90
CA VAL A 66 -11.68 -0.44 11.81
C VAL A 66 -11.29 -0.67 13.28
N ASN A 67 -10.72 -1.81 13.60
CA ASN A 67 -10.24 -2.08 14.97
C ASN A 67 -9.13 -1.11 15.40
N VAL A 68 -8.22 -0.77 14.49
CA VAL A 68 -7.19 0.26 14.76
C VAL A 68 -7.84 1.63 14.98
N SER A 69 -8.87 1.98 14.21
CA SER A 69 -9.63 3.23 14.41
C SER A 69 -10.27 3.31 15.78
N VAL A 70 -10.99 2.27 16.19
CA VAL A 70 -11.65 2.20 17.51
C VAL A 70 -10.62 2.30 18.63
N LEU A 71 -9.46 1.66 18.47
CA LEU A 71 -8.37 1.75 19.44
C LEU A 71 -7.84 3.17 19.56
N LEU A 72 -7.53 3.85 18.47
CA LEU A 72 -7.01 5.22 18.47
C LEU A 72 -8.04 6.21 19.03
N GLU A 73 -9.33 6.01 18.72
CA GLU A 73 -10.42 6.80 19.24
C GLU A 73 -10.58 6.61 20.77
N SER A 74 -10.57 5.36 21.23
CA SER A 74 -10.69 5.04 22.66
C SER A 74 -9.52 5.58 23.50
N LEU A 75 -8.35 5.74 22.90
CA LEU A 75 -7.17 6.34 23.53
C LEU A 75 -7.14 7.87 23.42
N GLY A 76 -8.12 8.49 22.76
CA GLY A 76 -8.20 9.94 22.59
C GLY A 76 -7.03 10.51 21.77
N VAL A 77 -6.48 9.74 20.82
CA VAL A 77 -5.33 10.17 20.03
C VAL A 77 -5.75 11.25 19.04
N ALA A 78 -5.05 12.39 19.08
CA ALA A 78 -5.26 13.51 18.15
C ALA A 78 -4.00 13.80 17.30
N ASN A 79 -2.85 13.24 17.66
CA ASN A 79 -1.59 13.52 17.00
C ASN A 79 -1.38 12.65 15.75
N ARG A 80 -0.74 13.22 14.76
CA ARG A 80 -0.39 12.51 13.51
C ARG A 80 0.76 11.55 13.71
N ALA A 81 0.70 10.43 13.01
CA ALA A 81 1.74 9.42 13.02
C ALA A 81 3.02 9.92 12.36
N ILE A 82 4.16 9.51 12.92
CA ILE A 82 5.50 9.70 12.38
C ILE A 82 5.95 8.36 11.79
N TYR A 83 6.21 8.32 10.49
CA TYR A 83 6.74 7.15 9.82
C TYR A 83 8.25 7.07 10.04
N MET A 84 8.66 6.01 10.71
CA MET A 84 10.03 5.77 11.14
C MET A 84 10.73 4.80 10.19
N PRO A 85 11.92 5.12 9.66
CA PRO A 85 12.67 4.19 8.82
C PRO A 85 13.14 2.95 9.61
N SER A 86 13.43 1.88 8.90
CA SER A 86 13.74 0.57 9.47
C SER A 86 14.92 0.56 10.45
N ASN A 87 15.92 1.41 10.21
CA ASN A 87 17.12 1.53 11.07
C ASN A 87 16.82 2.17 12.43
N THR A 88 15.71 2.88 12.59
CA THR A 88 15.32 3.54 13.85
C THR A 88 14.43 2.66 14.73
N THR A 89 14.05 1.48 14.25
CA THR A 89 13.24 0.53 15.00
C THR A 89 14.01 -0.76 15.27
N GLU A 90 13.79 -1.39 16.43
CA GLU A 90 14.39 -2.71 16.72
C GLU A 90 13.74 -3.84 15.91
N PHE A 91 12.59 -3.60 15.30
CA PHE A 91 11.95 -4.55 14.39
C PHE A 91 12.70 -4.66 13.05
N GLY A 92 13.53 -3.68 12.69
CA GLY A 92 14.23 -3.64 11.41
C GLY A 92 13.29 -3.44 10.22
N VAL A 93 12.10 -2.90 10.45
CA VAL A 93 11.11 -2.55 9.44
C VAL A 93 10.58 -1.16 9.69
N THR A 94 10.14 -0.50 8.63
CA THR A 94 9.47 0.81 8.71
C THR A 94 8.18 0.69 9.51
N MET A 95 7.97 1.54 10.51
CA MET A 95 6.80 1.54 11.39
C MET A 95 6.22 2.95 11.50
N ALA A 96 4.95 3.04 11.86
CA ALA A 96 4.31 4.32 12.20
C ALA A 96 4.26 4.49 13.72
N LEU A 97 4.94 5.49 14.24
CA LEU A 97 4.85 5.91 15.63
C LEU A 97 3.71 6.91 15.77
N VAL A 98 2.71 6.57 16.56
CA VAL A 98 1.59 7.46 16.90
C VAL A 98 1.83 8.04 18.28
N PRO A 99 2.22 9.32 18.40
CA PRO A 99 2.44 9.97 19.69
C PRO A 99 1.14 10.14 20.48
N LEU A 100 1.12 9.74 21.74
CA LEU A 100 -0.06 9.92 22.58
C LEU A 100 -0.15 11.34 23.18
N VAL A 101 0.99 12.00 23.39
CA VAL A 101 1.03 13.32 24.06
C VAL A 101 1.57 14.40 23.11
N LYS A 102 2.81 14.28 22.60
CA LYS A 102 3.45 15.27 21.74
C LYS A 102 4.06 14.63 20.49
N PRO A 103 3.89 15.21 19.31
CA PRO A 103 4.46 14.69 18.07
C PRO A 103 5.95 15.07 17.93
N ILE A 104 6.80 14.55 18.81
CA ILE A 104 8.27 14.76 18.77
C ILE A 104 8.91 13.55 18.11
N PRO A 105 9.81 13.74 17.13
CA PRO A 105 10.54 12.61 16.56
C PRO A 105 11.45 11.99 17.61
N PRO A 106 11.49 10.64 17.70
CA PRO A 106 12.33 9.98 18.68
C PRO A 106 13.80 10.20 18.37
N SER A 107 14.58 10.51 19.41
CA SER A 107 16.04 10.67 19.36
C SER A 107 16.79 9.34 19.56
N ILE A 108 16.08 8.29 19.95
CA ILE A 108 16.63 6.96 20.24
C ILE A 108 15.97 5.91 19.34
N ARG A 109 16.64 4.76 19.19
CA ARG A 109 16.07 3.62 18.50
C ARG A 109 14.87 3.07 19.28
N LEU A 110 13.74 2.92 18.61
CA LEU A 110 12.49 2.49 19.24
C LEU A 110 12.56 0.99 19.60
N PRO A 111 12.24 0.63 20.84
CA PRO A 111 12.27 -0.77 21.30
C PRO A 111 11.13 -1.57 20.65
N ARG A 112 11.25 -2.89 20.74
CA ARG A 112 10.16 -3.79 20.34
C ARG A 112 8.99 -3.65 21.31
N GLY A 113 7.81 -3.33 20.78
CA GLY A 113 6.59 -3.20 21.57
C GLY A 113 5.51 -2.43 20.82
N PHE A 114 4.27 -2.66 21.21
CA PHE A 114 3.12 -1.89 20.68
C PHE A 114 3.05 -0.50 21.33
N ALA A 115 3.19 -0.44 22.64
CA ALA A 115 3.31 0.80 23.41
C ALA A 115 4.78 1.02 23.74
N VAL A 116 5.33 2.14 23.31
CA VAL A 116 6.75 2.47 23.47
C VAL A 116 6.93 3.79 24.21
N LYS A 117 8.00 3.87 24.98
CA LYS A 117 8.49 5.13 25.54
C LYS A 117 9.62 5.64 24.65
N TYR A 118 9.60 6.95 24.35
CA TYR A 118 10.59 7.61 23.50
C TYR A 118 10.82 9.03 23.99
N GLY A 119 11.85 9.70 23.46
CA GLY A 119 12.18 11.06 23.85
C GLY A 119 12.84 11.19 25.23
N ALA A 120 13.28 12.41 25.55
CA ALA A 120 14.04 12.72 26.77
C ALA A 120 13.16 12.69 28.05
N GLU A 121 11.89 13.03 27.92
CA GLU A 121 10.94 13.08 29.03
C GLU A 121 10.12 11.78 29.18
N GLY A 122 10.43 10.75 28.38
CA GLY A 122 9.73 9.47 28.42
C GLY A 122 8.33 9.51 27.83
N GLU A 123 8.14 10.31 26.79
CA GLU A 123 6.90 10.37 26.05
C GLU A 123 6.44 8.98 25.60
N THR A 124 5.15 8.76 25.62
CA THR A 124 4.54 7.49 25.22
C THR A 124 3.93 7.58 23.84
N GLY A 125 4.03 6.51 23.08
CA GLY A 125 3.43 6.37 21.76
C GLY A 125 3.11 4.93 21.42
N LEU A 126 2.30 4.77 20.37
CA LEU A 126 1.99 3.46 19.81
C LEU A 126 2.82 3.25 18.56
N LEU A 127 3.44 2.08 18.45
CA LEU A 127 4.21 1.68 17.28
C LEU A 127 3.37 0.70 16.45
N LEU A 128 2.93 1.16 15.29
CA LEU A 128 1.98 0.43 14.44
C LEU A 128 2.66 -0.10 13.18
N TYR A 129 2.35 -1.34 12.85
CA TYR A 129 2.66 -1.92 11.55
C TYR A 129 1.53 -1.56 10.58
N THR A 130 1.82 -0.71 9.61
CA THR A 130 0.85 -0.14 8.67
C THR A 130 0.89 -0.80 7.30
N PRO A 131 -0.08 -0.54 6.40
CA PRO A 131 0.04 -0.93 5.00
C PRO A 131 1.34 -0.45 4.35
N GLY A 132 1.81 0.74 4.72
CA GLY A 132 3.10 1.27 4.29
C GLY A 132 4.28 0.43 4.75
N SER A 133 4.25 -0.06 6.00
CA SER A 133 5.27 -0.96 6.55
C SER A 133 5.36 -2.26 5.74
N ALA A 134 4.20 -2.87 5.43
CA ALA A 134 4.13 -4.08 4.62
C ALA A 134 4.66 -3.87 3.19
N ALA A 135 4.33 -2.74 2.59
CA ALA A 135 4.79 -2.38 1.26
C ALA A 135 6.32 -2.20 1.21
N VAL A 136 6.88 -1.44 2.16
CA VAL A 136 8.33 -1.22 2.25
C VAL A 136 9.06 -2.54 2.42
N THR A 137 8.58 -3.43 3.31
CA THR A 137 9.18 -4.75 3.50
C THR A 137 9.26 -5.55 2.19
N LYS A 138 8.18 -5.55 1.39
CA LYS A 138 8.17 -6.22 0.09
C LYS A 138 9.13 -5.56 -0.92
N CYS A 139 9.12 -4.23 -0.99
CA CYS A 139 9.96 -3.48 -1.92
C CYS A 139 11.45 -3.55 -1.55
N MET A 140 11.80 -3.58 -0.27
CA MET A 140 13.18 -3.82 0.20
C MET A 140 13.64 -5.23 -0.15
N GLY A 141 12.80 -6.24 0.07
CA GLY A 141 13.09 -7.63 -0.31
C GLY A 141 13.33 -7.81 -1.81
N ALA A 142 12.70 -6.97 -2.64
CA ALA A 142 12.92 -6.93 -4.09
C ALA A 142 14.08 -6.01 -4.53
N GLY A 143 14.72 -5.29 -3.60
CA GLY A 143 15.83 -4.38 -3.91
C GLY A 143 15.42 -3.13 -4.69
N VAL A 144 14.13 -2.74 -4.66
CA VAL A 144 13.61 -1.60 -5.45
C VAL A 144 13.56 -0.27 -4.69
N ILE A 145 13.86 -0.28 -3.38
CA ILE A 145 14.05 0.92 -2.56
C ILE A 145 15.55 1.22 -2.47
N GLY A 146 15.94 2.40 -2.91
CA GLY A 146 17.32 2.89 -2.87
C GLY A 146 17.50 4.06 -3.81
N GLY A 147 18.47 4.93 -3.50
CA GLY A 147 18.74 6.14 -4.24
C GLY A 147 17.80 7.29 -3.92
N ASP A 148 17.23 7.92 -4.95
CA ASP A 148 16.34 9.06 -4.82
C ASP A 148 14.91 8.64 -4.44
N ALA A 149 14.25 9.47 -3.66
CA ALA A 149 12.89 9.23 -3.15
C ALA A 149 11.85 9.08 -4.27
N SER A 150 11.97 9.85 -5.36
CA SER A 150 11.05 9.79 -6.50
C SER A 150 11.18 8.46 -7.25
N THR A 151 12.42 8.03 -7.46
CA THR A 151 12.73 6.75 -8.10
C THR A 151 12.25 5.57 -7.25
N SER A 152 12.51 5.61 -5.93
CA SER A 152 12.06 4.59 -4.99
C SER A 152 10.53 4.46 -4.96
N LEU A 153 9.81 5.59 -4.94
CA LEU A 153 8.35 5.60 -5.01
C LEU A 153 7.83 4.97 -6.31
N THR A 154 8.38 5.39 -7.45
CA THR A 154 7.95 4.87 -8.76
C THR A 154 8.22 3.37 -8.87
N ASN A 155 9.43 2.93 -8.51
CA ASN A 155 9.79 1.52 -8.58
C ASN A 155 8.97 0.66 -7.63
N CYS A 156 8.73 1.12 -6.40
CA CYS A 156 7.96 0.36 -5.42
C CYS A 156 6.46 0.37 -5.75
N LEU A 157 5.83 1.55 -5.90
CA LEU A 157 4.37 1.65 -5.96
C LEU A 157 3.79 1.45 -7.36
N VAL A 158 4.52 1.83 -8.41
CA VAL A 158 4.06 1.68 -9.80
C VAL A 158 4.53 0.36 -10.41
N ASN A 159 5.86 0.13 -10.40
CA ASN A 159 6.45 -0.99 -11.12
C ASN A 159 6.32 -2.32 -10.36
N HIS A 160 6.50 -2.33 -9.03
CA HIS A 160 6.51 -3.56 -8.24
C HIS A 160 5.15 -3.91 -7.64
N LEU A 161 4.50 -2.98 -6.93
CA LEU A 161 3.21 -3.22 -6.26
C LEU A 161 2.00 -2.93 -7.14
N THR A 162 2.17 -2.21 -8.25
CA THR A 162 1.11 -1.84 -9.21
C THR A 162 -0.12 -1.19 -8.57
N VAL A 163 0.06 -0.45 -7.47
CA VAL A 163 -1.03 0.21 -6.73
C VAL A 163 -1.42 1.57 -7.28
N ALA A 164 -0.61 2.13 -8.18
CA ALA A 164 -0.86 3.39 -8.87
C ALA A 164 -0.43 3.31 -10.33
N ARG A 165 -0.98 4.17 -11.19
CA ARG A 165 -0.54 4.29 -12.60
C ARG A 165 0.69 5.15 -12.78
N GLY A 166 0.92 6.08 -11.88
CA GLY A 166 2.07 6.97 -11.95
C GLY A 166 2.19 7.80 -10.69
N ILE A 167 3.39 8.33 -10.48
CA ILE A 167 3.72 9.16 -9.34
C ILE A 167 4.46 10.40 -9.83
N VAL A 168 4.10 11.56 -9.28
CA VAL A 168 4.84 12.81 -9.47
C VAL A 168 5.26 13.30 -8.10
N THR A 169 6.56 13.46 -7.90
CA THR A 169 7.14 13.93 -6.64
C THR A 169 7.72 15.32 -6.83
N THR A 170 7.36 16.25 -5.98
CA THR A 170 7.92 17.61 -5.92
C THR A 170 8.54 17.81 -4.54
N ILE A 171 9.83 18.06 -4.50
CA ILE A 171 10.59 18.33 -3.28
C ILE A 171 10.76 19.84 -3.18
N SER A 172 10.39 20.40 -2.03
CA SER A 172 10.53 21.81 -1.69
C SER A 172 11.18 21.97 -0.31
N ASP A 173 11.62 23.17 0.02
CA ASP A 173 12.23 23.46 1.33
C ASP A 173 11.27 23.16 2.51
N ASN A 174 9.96 23.27 2.27
CA ASN A 174 8.92 23.06 3.28
C ASN A 174 8.41 21.61 3.34
N GLY A 175 8.89 20.70 2.49
CA GLY A 175 8.43 19.31 2.51
C GLY A 175 8.37 18.66 1.12
N ILE A 176 7.74 17.50 1.08
CA ILE A 176 7.62 16.69 -0.13
C ILE A 176 6.13 16.59 -0.49
N THR A 177 5.80 16.96 -1.71
CA THR A 177 4.45 16.76 -2.26
C THR A 177 4.49 15.63 -3.27
N VAL A 178 3.65 14.63 -3.05
CA VAL A 178 3.53 13.45 -3.92
C VAL A 178 2.12 13.40 -4.49
N VAL A 179 2.01 13.35 -5.82
CA VAL A 179 0.75 13.12 -6.52
C VAL A 179 0.75 11.68 -7.02
N VAL A 180 -0.14 10.87 -6.45
CA VAL A 180 -0.36 9.48 -6.85
C VAL A 180 -1.51 9.43 -7.82
N ARG A 181 -1.25 9.07 -9.07
CA ARG A 181 -2.24 9.04 -10.15
C ARG A 181 -2.98 7.72 -10.19
N ASP A 182 -4.32 7.79 -10.30
CA ASP A 182 -5.23 6.64 -10.42
C ASP A 182 -4.93 5.57 -9.36
N SER A 183 -4.98 5.99 -8.08
CA SER A 183 -4.73 5.11 -6.93
C SER A 183 -5.80 4.02 -6.86
N ARG A 184 -5.39 2.77 -6.90
CA ARG A 184 -6.28 1.60 -6.83
C ARG A 184 -6.72 1.24 -5.40
N VAL A 185 -6.10 1.85 -4.39
CA VAL A 185 -6.28 1.53 -2.96
C VAL A 185 -7.11 2.60 -2.22
N GLY A 186 -7.42 3.73 -2.86
CA GLY A 186 -7.99 4.91 -2.21
C GLY A 186 -9.41 4.76 -1.66
N GLU A 187 -10.22 3.83 -2.19
CA GLU A 187 -11.64 3.69 -1.81
C GLU A 187 -11.91 2.77 -0.63
N LEU A 188 -10.89 2.11 -0.09
CA LEU A 188 -11.06 0.99 0.83
C LEU A 188 -11.35 1.36 2.29
N TYR A 189 -11.11 2.62 2.69
CA TYR A 189 -11.07 2.98 4.10
C TYR A 189 -11.75 4.33 4.37
N GLY A 190 -13.00 4.26 4.76
CA GLY A 190 -13.86 5.43 5.00
C GLY A 190 -13.85 5.99 6.44
N ASN A 191 -12.89 5.63 7.31
CA ASN A 191 -12.84 6.18 8.65
C ASN A 191 -11.96 7.43 8.69
N GLU A 192 -12.57 8.59 8.93
CA GLU A 192 -11.91 9.89 8.92
C GLU A 192 -10.84 10.03 10.02
N LEU A 193 -11.05 9.43 11.20
CA LEU A 193 -10.11 9.55 12.32
C LEU A 193 -8.78 8.85 12.00
N THR A 194 -8.80 7.60 11.57
CA THR A 194 -7.57 6.89 11.20
C THR A 194 -6.86 7.58 10.05
N ARG A 195 -7.63 8.12 9.10
CA ARG A 195 -7.12 8.90 7.99
C ARG A 195 -6.42 10.18 8.45
N SER A 196 -6.94 10.86 9.47
CA SER A 196 -6.32 12.07 10.01
C SER A 196 -5.04 11.78 10.81
N ILE A 197 -4.93 10.60 11.44
CA ILE A 197 -3.79 10.20 12.27
C ILE A 197 -2.71 9.51 11.45
N ILE A 198 -3.05 8.44 10.73
CA ILE A 198 -2.10 7.59 10.02
C ILE A 198 -2.08 7.89 8.52
N GLY A 199 -3.12 8.56 8.00
CA GLY A 199 -3.36 8.73 6.56
C GLY A 199 -4.15 7.58 5.97
N SER A 200 -4.58 7.74 4.71
CA SER A 200 -5.13 6.65 3.92
C SER A 200 -4.07 5.58 3.67
N PRO A 201 -4.44 4.35 3.29
CA PRO A 201 -3.48 3.31 2.94
C PRO A 201 -2.47 3.76 1.88
N THR A 202 -2.92 4.46 0.85
CA THR A 202 -2.03 5.01 -0.18
C THR A 202 -1.09 6.07 0.38
N ALA A 203 -1.57 6.97 1.25
CA ALA A 203 -0.72 7.97 1.90
C ALA A 203 0.30 7.30 2.85
N SER A 204 -0.12 6.25 3.57
CA SER A 204 0.77 5.41 4.39
C SER A 204 1.88 4.74 3.57
N LEU A 205 1.53 4.20 2.37
CA LEU A 205 2.51 3.64 1.43
C LEU A 205 3.55 4.69 1.02
N VAL A 206 3.10 5.87 0.62
CA VAL A 206 3.97 6.97 0.19
C VAL A 206 4.88 7.42 1.34
N ALA A 207 4.30 7.65 2.53
CA ALA A 207 5.07 8.13 3.69
C ALA A 207 6.13 7.11 4.13
N ALA A 208 5.80 5.83 4.16
CA ALA A 208 6.72 4.77 4.55
C ALA A 208 7.89 4.61 3.54
N VAL A 209 7.61 4.63 2.23
CA VAL A 209 8.65 4.56 1.20
C VAL A 209 9.57 5.78 1.24
N ILE A 210 9.02 6.99 1.45
CA ILE A 210 9.83 8.20 1.61
C ILE A 210 10.68 8.14 2.87
N ALA A 211 10.11 7.72 4.01
CA ALA A 211 10.86 7.59 5.26
C ALA A 211 12.06 6.66 5.10
N GLU A 212 11.86 5.51 4.44
CA GLU A 212 12.90 4.54 4.19
C GLU A 212 13.95 5.05 3.20
N SER A 213 13.54 5.62 2.07
CA SER A 213 14.48 6.11 1.04
C SER A 213 15.32 7.30 1.52
N LEU A 214 14.77 8.18 2.37
CA LEU A 214 15.50 9.31 2.95
C LEU A 214 16.21 8.95 4.25
N ASN A 215 15.97 7.75 4.78
CA ASN A 215 16.46 7.32 6.08
C ASN A 215 16.16 8.35 7.19
N SER A 216 14.97 8.92 7.16
CA SER A 216 14.56 10.03 8.03
C SER A 216 13.08 9.89 8.42
N PRO A 217 12.70 10.27 9.65
CA PRO A 217 11.31 10.27 10.07
C PRO A 217 10.47 11.21 9.22
N VAL A 218 9.28 10.77 8.81
CA VAL A 218 8.36 11.51 7.93
C VAL A 218 6.97 11.54 8.53
N MET A 219 6.30 12.70 8.46
CA MET A 219 4.92 12.88 8.90
C MET A 219 4.04 13.31 7.73
N ILE A 220 2.82 12.76 7.65
CA ILE A 220 1.83 13.21 6.67
C ILE A 220 1.22 14.51 7.18
N GLU A 221 1.38 15.61 6.46
CA GLU A 221 0.78 16.90 6.81
C GLU A 221 -0.66 17.03 6.32
N SER A 222 -0.90 16.59 5.09
CA SER A 222 -2.24 16.59 4.52
C SER A 222 -2.34 15.57 3.40
N GLU A 223 -3.55 15.10 3.19
CA GLU A 223 -3.92 14.34 2.01
C GLU A 223 -5.21 14.91 1.41
N GLU A 224 -5.25 15.01 0.10
CA GLU A 224 -6.36 15.55 -0.66
C GLU A 224 -6.65 14.69 -1.88
N VAL A 225 -7.90 14.27 -2.04
CA VAL A 225 -8.34 13.52 -3.22
C VAL A 225 -8.78 14.51 -4.29
N ARG A 226 -8.16 14.45 -5.47
CA ARG A 226 -8.50 15.25 -6.65
C ARG A 226 -8.93 14.35 -7.81
N GLY A 227 -10.21 14.09 -7.91
CA GLY A 227 -10.73 13.14 -8.87
C GLY A 227 -10.24 11.71 -8.59
N ARG A 228 -9.38 11.17 -9.45
CA ARG A 228 -8.75 9.85 -9.26
C ARG A 228 -7.35 9.92 -8.65
N ASP A 229 -6.83 11.12 -8.49
CA ASP A 229 -5.48 11.35 -7.97
C ASP A 229 -5.53 11.65 -6.47
N LEU A 230 -4.52 11.18 -5.76
CA LEU A 230 -4.30 11.49 -4.35
C LEU A 230 -3.06 12.38 -4.22
N VAL A 231 -3.24 13.54 -3.64
CA VAL A 231 -2.13 14.46 -3.31
C VAL A 231 -1.79 14.29 -1.85
N VAL A 232 -0.56 13.88 -1.57
CA VAL A 232 -0.02 13.69 -0.21
C VAL A 232 1.07 14.70 0.03
N ARG A 233 0.94 15.51 1.09
CA ARG A 233 2.01 16.41 1.55
C ARG A 233 2.67 15.82 2.78
N LEU A 234 3.99 15.77 2.73
CA LEU A 234 4.83 15.16 3.74
C LEU A 234 5.82 16.16 4.29
N ARG A 235 6.05 16.11 5.59
CA ARG A 235 7.15 16.81 6.26
C ARG A 235 8.21 15.83 6.70
N VAL A 236 9.45 16.08 6.34
CA VAL A 236 10.62 15.34 6.83
C VAL A 236 11.04 15.92 8.16
N LEU A 237 11.10 15.10 9.19
CA LEU A 237 11.48 15.51 10.54
C LEU A 237 12.98 15.25 10.74
N GLY A 238 13.72 16.23 11.31
CA GLY A 238 15.15 16.05 11.58
C GLY A 238 16.11 16.56 10.50
N ARG A 239 15.62 17.16 9.40
CA ARG A 239 16.46 18.00 8.51
C ARG A 239 16.29 19.46 8.91
N GLY A 240 17.17 19.92 9.80
CA GLY A 240 17.27 21.36 10.12
C GLY A 240 16.76 21.73 11.51
N ALA A 241 17.55 21.57 12.49
CA ALA A 241 17.74 22.42 13.65
C ALA A 241 19.20 22.81 13.72
#